data_cd50a5ee95a731b35eda320faaf99902
#
_entry.id   cd50a5ee95a731b35eda320faaf99902
#
_cell.length_a   1.000
_cell.length_b   1.000
_cell.length_c   1.000
_cell.angle_alpha   90.00
_cell.angle_beta   90.00
_cell.angle_gamma   90.00
#
_symmetry.space_group_name_H-M   'P 1'
#
loop_
_entity.id
_entity.type
_entity.pdbx_description
1 polymer ?
#
loop_
_entity_poly.entity_id
_entity_poly.type
_entity_poly.pdbx_seq_one_letter_code
_entity_poly.pdbx_strand_id
1 'polypeptide(L)'
;MDLSFPATVNGRLQDPGDFDVYSFPAKKSERFVIDVDSADLKFETDVVMTVSNEAGKSLSEVDDTKTSPDPRISFTAPADGRYFISIRDRSGDGSDDYVYRLRLSPLRPDVTARVNVPSLMLHSGQTVNLPVRVTRVDGLASELEITAIGLPAGVEVTPQPVPAKTPATIQLPFVVADTTAP
;
A
#
# COMPACT_ATOMS: atom_id res chain seq x y z
N MET A 1 24.55 5.42 -2.09
CA MET A 1 24.00 6.39 -1.11
C MET A 1 23.24 5.62 -0.03
N ASP A 2 23.46 5.94 1.26
CA ASP A 2 22.72 5.32 2.37
C ASP A 2 21.38 6.01 2.61
N LEU A 3 20.31 5.23 2.69
CA LEU A 3 18.95 5.72 2.94
C LEU A 3 18.52 5.42 4.37
N SER A 4 17.89 6.40 4.99
CA SER A 4 17.06 6.19 6.19
C SER A 4 15.59 6.32 5.81
N PHE A 5 14.75 5.43 6.27
CA PHE A 5 13.35 5.38 5.83
C PHE A 5 12.38 6.05 6.82
N PRO A 6 11.27 6.63 6.32
CA PRO A 6 10.91 6.69 4.90
C PRO A 6 11.84 7.61 4.11
N ALA A 7 12.16 7.23 2.87
CA ALA A 7 13.00 8.02 1.97
C ALA A 7 12.33 8.23 0.61
N THR A 8 12.58 9.39 0.02
CA THR A 8 12.26 9.69 -1.37
C THR A 8 13.51 10.32 -1.99
N VAL A 9 13.98 9.77 -3.10
CA VAL A 9 15.15 10.22 -3.84
C VAL A 9 14.77 10.43 -5.30
N ASN A 10 15.18 11.54 -5.88
CA ASN A 10 15.15 11.73 -7.33
C ASN A 10 16.54 11.40 -7.86
N GLY A 11 16.62 10.48 -8.81
CA GLY A 11 17.85 10.06 -9.47
C GLY A 11 17.78 10.28 -10.98
N ARG A 12 18.92 10.11 -11.64
CA ARG A 12 19.04 10.20 -13.08
C ARG A 12 20.15 9.29 -13.56
N LEU A 13 19.85 8.48 -14.58
CA LEU A 13 20.85 7.67 -15.28
C LEU A 13 21.51 8.56 -16.37
N GLN A 14 22.74 8.99 -16.12
CA GLN A 14 23.37 10.07 -16.88
C GLN A 14 23.91 9.63 -18.23
N ASP A 15 24.46 8.42 -18.28
CA ASP A 15 25.14 7.88 -19.46
C ASP A 15 24.59 6.48 -19.81
N PRO A 16 24.71 6.02 -21.07
CA PRO A 16 24.40 4.64 -21.43
C PRO A 16 25.19 3.65 -20.58
N GLY A 17 24.47 2.68 -20.00
CA GLY A 17 25.01 1.68 -19.07
C GLY A 17 25.14 2.14 -17.62
N ASP A 18 24.71 3.36 -17.30
CA ASP A 18 24.69 3.87 -15.94
C ASP A 18 23.71 3.10 -15.04
N PHE A 19 24.01 3.04 -13.76
CA PHE A 19 23.13 2.48 -12.74
C PHE A 19 23.37 3.14 -11.39
N ASP A 20 22.31 3.40 -10.69
CA ASP A 20 22.36 3.96 -9.34
C ASP A 20 22.23 2.87 -8.29
N VAL A 21 22.95 3.01 -7.17
CA VAL A 21 22.88 2.10 -6.03
C VAL A 21 22.61 2.86 -4.75
N TYR A 22 21.55 2.41 -4.07
CA TYR A 22 21.13 2.88 -2.75
C TYR A 22 21.26 1.74 -1.75
N SER A 23 21.55 2.05 -0.49
CA SER A 23 21.59 1.05 0.58
C SER A 23 20.72 1.45 1.75
N PHE A 24 20.18 0.46 2.46
CA PHE A 24 19.41 0.67 3.68
C PHE A 24 19.62 -0.49 4.65
N PRO A 25 19.62 -0.23 5.96
CA PRO A 25 19.65 -1.28 6.97
C PRO A 25 18.23 -1.86 7.15
N ALA A 26 18.13 -3.15 7.43
CA ALA A 26 16.88 -3.77 7.86
C ALA A 26 17.13 -4.90 8.83
N LYS A 27 16.19 -5.13 9.74
CA LYS A 27 16.15 -6.30 10.62
C LYS A 27 15.35 -7.42 9.97
N LYS A 28 15.63 -8.65 10.36
CA LYS A 28 14.88 -9.81 9.90
C LYS A 28 13.37 -9.62 10.09
N SER A 29 12.63 -9.97 9.05
CA SER A 29 11.16 -9.85 8.96
C SER A 29 10.62 -8.42 8.86
N GLU A 30 11.47 -7.39 8.87
CA GLU A 30 11.00 -6.04 8.51
C GLU A 30 10.54 -6.01 7.05
N ARG A 31 9.47 -5.27 6.83
CA ARG A 31 8.79 -5.22 5.54
C ARG A 31 8.78 -3.80 4.99
N PHE A 32 9.07 -3.68 3.71
CA PHE A 32 9.18 -2.41 3.01
C PHE A 32 8.39 -2.45 1.70
N VAL A 33 7.92 -1.29 1.29
CA VAL A 33 7.54 -1.02 -0.10
C VAL A 33 8.65 -0.18 -0.70
N ILE A 34 9.15 -0.66 -1.84
CA ILE A 34 10.13 0.01 -2.67
C ILE A 34 9.46 0.23 -4.01
N ASP A 35 9.27 1.46 -4.41
CA ASP A 35 8.67 1.81 -5.69
C ASP A 35 9.47 2.90 -6.39
N VAL A 36 9.44 2.85 -7.72
CA VAL A 36 10.05 3.85 -8.57
C VAL A 36 9.01 4.39 -9.51
N ASP A 37 8.94 5.71 -9.65
CA ASP A 37 8.15 6.38 -10.67
C ASP A 37 9.11 6.97 -11.71
N SER A 38 8.88 6.68 -12.98
CA SER A 38 9.49 7.30 -14.14
C SER A 38 8.48 7.47 -15.26
N ALA A 39 7.98 6.40 -15.83
CA ALA A 39 7.00 6.43 -16.91
C ALA A 39 5.67 7.09 -16.46
N ASP A 40 5.21 6.85 -15.24
CA ASP A 40 4.04 7.51 -14.67
C ASP A 40 4.23 9.04 -14.54
N LEU A 41 5.48 9.51 -14.40
CA LEU A 41 5.86 10.93 -14.41
C LEU A 41 6.19 11.47 -15.81
N LYS A 42 6.07 10.64 -16.86
CA LYS A 42 6.33 10.96 -18.28
C LYS A 42 7.81 11.15 -18.61
N PHE A 43 8.71 10.49 -17.89
CA PHE A 43 10.11 10.36 -18.24
C PHE A 43 10.36 9.11 -19.11
N GLU A 44 11.50 9.03 -19.75
CA GLU A 44 11.80 8.01 -20.76
C GLU A 44 12.41 6.73 -20.18
N THR A 45 12.84 6.72 -18.93
CA THR A 45 13.51 5.58 -18.28
C THR A 45 12.56 4.39 -18.17
N ASP A 46 12.92 3.26 -18.79
CA ASP A 46 12.30 1.95 -18.57
C ASP A 46 13.03 1.25 -17.42
N VAL A 47 12.53 1.48 -16.20
CA VAL A 47 13.25 1.16 -14.97
C VAL A 47 13.26 -0.33 -14.68
N VAL A 48 14.45 -0.90 -14.48
CA VAL A 48 14.64 -2.20 -13.81
C VAL A 48 15.19 -1.95 -12.41
N MET A 49 14.48 -2.44 -11.40
CA MET A 49 14.83 -2.34 -10.01
C MET A 49 15.22 -3.70 -9.44
N THR A 50 16.41 -3.79 -8.84
CA THR A 50 16.89 -5.01 -8.19
C THR A 50 17.15 -4.75 -6.71
N VAL A 51 16.69 -5.65 -5.83
CA VAL A 51 17.06 -5.66 -4.41
C VAL A 51 18.03 -6.80 -4.17
N SER A 52 19.20 -6.50 -3.57
CA SER A 52 20.24 -7.48 -3.23
C SER A 52 20.66 -7.37 -1.77
N ASN A 53 21.31 -8.44 -1.26
CA ASN A 53 21.94 -8.44 0.05
C ASN A 53 23.40 -7.96 -0.02
N GLU A 54 24.05 -7.87 1.12
CA GLU A 54 25.44 -7.43 1.26
C GLU A 54 26.47 -8.34 0.53
N ALA A 55 26.10 -9.61 0.30
CA ALA A 55 26.92 -10.53 -0.50
C ALA A 55 26.71 -10.37 -2.01
N GLY A 56 25.94 -9.38 -2.46
CA GLY A 56 25.63 -9.14 -3.86
C GLY A 56 24.61 -10.12 -4.48
N LYS A 57 23.99 -10.97 -3.66
CA LYS A 57 22.96 -11.89 -4.14
C LYS A 57 21.66 -11.13 -4.39
N SER A 58 21.13 -11.19 -5.63
CA SER A 58 19.80 -10.69 -5.96
C SER A 58 18.72 -11.48 -5.18
N LEU A 59 17.85 -10.73 -4.53
CA LEU A 59 16.70 -11.25 -3.76
C LEU A 59 15.38 -10.99 -4.47
N SER A 60 15.30 -9.92 -5.25
CA SER A 60 14.15 -9.56 -6.07
C SER A 60 14.59 -8.68 -7.22
N GLU A 61 13.99 -8.86 -8.39
CA GLU A 61 14.15 -7.99 -9.56
C GLU A 61 12.80 -7.81 -10.23
N VAL A 62 12.46 -6.57 -10.56
CA VAL A 62 11.18 -6.19 -11.19
C VAL A 62 11.43 -5.01 -12.12
N ASP A 63 10.80 -5.02 -13.29
CA ASP A 63 10.82 -3.94 -14.29
C ASP A 63 9.46 -3.25 -14.39
N ASP A 64 8.37 -4.00 -14.33
CA ASP A 64 7.01 -3.48 -14.38
C ASP A 64 6.08 -4.16 -13.37
N THR A 65 4.86 -3.64 -13.26
CA THR A 65 3.77 -4.28 -12.55
C THR A 65 2.63 -4.59 -13.52
N LYS A 66 1.62 -5.35 -13.09
CA LYS A 66 0.43 -5.63 -13.93
C LYS A 66 -0.36 -4.38 -14.31
N THR A 67 -0.15 -3.27 -13.63
CA THR A 67 -0.97 -2.05 -13.73
C THR A 67 -0.16 -0.78 -13.99
N SER A 68 1.16 -0.84 -13.95
CA SER A 68 2.06 0.28 -14.21
C SER A 68 3.35 -0.23 -14.86
N PRO A 69 3.93 0.52 -15.82
CA PRO A 69 5.26 0.25 -16.37
C PRO A 69 6.38 0.54 -15.37
N ASP A 70 6.07 1.15 -14.23
CA ASP A 70 7.04 1.45 -13.18
C ASP A 70 7.10 0.32 -12.14
N PRO A 71 8.31 -0.08 -11.67
CA PRO A 71 8.50 -1.21 -10.78
C PRO A 71 8.09 -0.91 -9.35
N ARG A 72 7.51 -1.93 -8.70
CA ARG A 72 7.18 -1.92 -7.27
C ARG A 72 7.49 -3.27 -6.63
N ILE A 73 8.25 -3.27 -5.54
CA ILE A 73 8.60 -4.45 -4.76
C ILE A 73 8.03 -4.32 -3.35
N SER A 74 7.30 -5.36 -2.89
CA SER A 74 7.04 -5.58 -1.46
C SER A 74 8.15 -6.49 -0.92
N PHE A 75 9.14 -5.90 -0.27
CA PHE A 75 10.31 -6.59 0.22
C PHE A 75 10.16 -6.98 1.69
N THR A 76 10.56 -8.21 2.04
CA THR A 76 10.69 -8.66 3.43
C THR A 76 12.14 -9.08 3.66
N ALA A 77 12.80 -8.44 4.62
CA ALA A 77 14.20 -8.73 4.95
C ALA A 77 14.34 -10.16 5.50
N PRO A 78 15.09 -11.07 4.85
CA PRO A 78 15.26 -12.45 5.31
C PRO A 78 16.16 -12.57 6.54
N ALA A 79 17.02 -11.58 6.80
CA ALA A 79 17.98 -11.54 7.92
C ALA A 79 18.23 -10.09 8.33
N ASP A 80 18.87 -9.90 9.48
CA ASP A 80 19.45 -8.60 9.84
C ASP A 80 20.61 -8.30 8.88
N GLY A 81 20.70 -7.04 8.41
CA GLY A 81 21.81 -6.67 7.54
C GLY A 81 21.53 -5.41 6.71
N ARG A 82 22.44 -5.16 5.79
CA ARG A 82 22.35 -4.10 4.81
C ARG A 82 21.84 -4.66 3.48
N TYR A 83 20.93 -3.95 2.87
CA TYR A 83 20.35 -4.28 1.57
C TYR A 83 20.63 -3.16 0.59
N PHE A 84 20.68 -3.52 -0.70
CA PHE A 84 20.98 -2.61 -1.78
C PHE A 84 19.85 -2.60 -2.80
N ILE A 85 19.48 -1.42 -3.25
CA ILE A 85 18.55 -1.19 -4.35
C ILE A 85 19.39 -0.70 -5.52
N SER A 86 19.40 -1.42 -6.61
CA SER A 86 20.01 -1.00 -7.87
C SER A 86 18.92 -0.58 -8.86
N ILE A 87 19.09 0.58 -9.48
CA ILE A 87 18.22 1.15 -10.50
C ILE A 87 19.03 1.26 -11.78
N ARG A 88 18.50 0.72 -12.89
CA ARG A 88 19.06 0.85 -14.23
C ARG A 88 17.96 0.99 -15.26
N ASP A 89 18.30 1.49 -16.42
CA ASP A 89 17.44 1.40 -17.59
C ASP A 89 17.45 -0.04 -18.18
N ARG A 90 16.32 -0.51 -18.68
CA ARG A 90 16.17 -1.86 -19.23
C ARG A 90 17.00 -2.05 -20.51
N SER A 91 17.03 -1.04 -21.38
CA SER A 91 17.79 -1.04 -22.63
C SER A 91 19.26 -0.67 -22.43
N GLY A 92 19.59 -0.16 -21.24
CA GLY A 92 20.91 0.35 -20.92
C GLY A 92 21.15 1.75 -21.49
N ASP A 93 20.08 2.49 -21.73
CA ASP A 93 20.16 3.89 -22.17
C ASP A 93 20.34 4.83 -20.96
N GLY A 94 20.74 6.08 -21.24
CA GLY A 94 20.93 7.11 -20.23
C GLY A 94 21.13 8.46 -20.86
N SER A 95 20.57 9.51 -20.28
CA SER A 95 20.72 10.92 -20.68
C SER A 95 20.13 11.84 -19.61
N ASP A 96 20.05 13.13 -19.92
CA ASP A 96 19.41 14.12 -19.05
C ASP A 96 17.90 13.87 -18.82
N ASP A 97 17.24 13.14 -19.71
CA ASP A 97 15.80 12.82 -19.65
C ASP A 97 15.49 11.49 -18.93
N TYR A 98 16.54 10.70 -18.60
CA TYR A 98 16.41 9.42 -17.88
C TYR A 98 16.32 9.63 -16.38
N VAL A 99 15.22 10.24 -15.95
CA VAL A 99 14.98 10.64 -14.56
C VAL A 99 13.99 9.67 -13.91
N TYR A 100 14.19 9.42 -12.62
CA TYR A 100 13.28 8.61 -11.83
C TYR A 100 13.13 9.13 -10.40
N ARG A 101 12.09 8.68 -9.71
CA ARG A 101 11.88 8.89 -8.28
C ARG A 101 11.76 7.57 -7.56
N LEU A 102 12.75 7.26 -6.74
CA LEU A 102 12.74 6.12 -5.81
C LEU A 102 12.06 6.49 -4.50
N ARG A 103 11.12 5.66 -4.04
CA ARG A 103 10.57 5.73 -2.69
C ARG A 103 10.83 4.43 -1.94
N LEU A 104 11.32 4.55 -0.72
CA LEU A 104 11.49 3.46 0.24
C LEU A 104 10.70 3.77 1.50
N SER A 105 9.72 2.95 1.82
CA SER A 105 8.89 3.13 3.01
C SER A 105 8.65 1.81 3.75
N PRO A 106 8.58 1.83 5.09
CA PRO A 106 8.11 0.67 5.84
C PRO A 106 6.70 0.31 5.40
N LEU A 107 6.47 -0.98 5.21
CA LEU A 107 5.13 -1.48 4.94
C LEU A 107 4.30 -1.34 6.22
N ARG A 108 3.24 -0.54 6.17
CA ARG A 108 2.34 -0.30 7.30
C ARG A 108 1.03 -1.04 7.07
N PRO A 109 0.78 -2.12 7.84
CA PRO A 109 -0.51 -2.78 7.82
C PRO A 109 -1.63 -1.77 8.11
N ASP A 110 -2.66 -1.73 7.26
CA ASP A 110 -3.74 -0.75 7.33
C ASP A 110 -5.07 -1.40 6.90
N VAL A 111 -6.16 -0.65 7.07
CA VAL A 111 -7.49 -1.03 6.63
C VAL A 111 -8.17 0.14 5.92
N THR A 112 -8.86 -0.16 4.85
CA THR A 112 -9.75 0.81 4.20
C THR A 112 -11.19 0.33 4.28
N ALA A 113 -12.12 1.24 4.60
CA ALA A 113 -13.55 1.01 4.56
C ALA A 113 -14.21 2.00 3.59
N ARG A 114 -15.11 1.50 2.74
CA ARG A 114 -15.84 2.33 1.77
C ARG A 114 -17.33 2.03 1.81
N VAL A 115 -18.11 3.09 1.79
CA VAL A 115 -19.56 3.09 1.69
C VAL A 115 -19.93 3.73 0.34
N ASN A 116 -20.78 3.06 -0.45
CA ASN A 116 -21.13 3.53 -1.80
C ASN A 116 -22.47 4.27 -1.85
N VAL A 117 -23.09 4.54 -0.68
CA VAL A 117 -24.34 5.31 -0.59
C VAL A 117 -24.07 6.69 0.03
N PRO A 118 -24.58 7.78 -0.53
CA PRO A 118 -24.36 9.13 -0.02
C PRO A 118 -25.17 9.44 1.24
N SER A 119 -26.27 8.71 1.46
CA SER A 119 -27.16 8.87 2.61
C SER A 119 -27.86 7.57 2.93
N LEU A 120 -28.30 7.42 4.19
CA LEU A 120 -29.10 6.30 4.66
C LEU A 120 -30.42 6.84 5.22
N MET A 121 -31.53 6.36 4.69
CA MET A 121 -32.86 6.69 5.23
C MET A 121 -33.24 5.68 6.30
N LEU A 122 -33.54 6.17 7.48
CA LEU A 122 -33.89 5.39 8.65
C LEU A 122 -35.35 5.71 9.07
N HIS A 123 -36.15 4.68 9.30
CA HIS A 123 -37.52 4.82 9.77
C HIS A 123 -37.69 4.14 11.12
N SER A 124 -38.55 4.69 11.96
CA SER A 124 -38.90 4.15 13.30
C SER A 124 -39.28 2.68 13.23
N GLY A 125 -38.76 1.87 14.14
CA GLY A 125 -39.04 0.43 14.24
C GLY A 125 -38.38 -0.43 13.16
N GLN A 126 -37.53 0.12 12.31
CA GLN A 126 -36.88 -0.63 11.22
C GLN A 126 -35.40 -0.91 11.47
N THR A 127 -34.92 -1.98 10.85
CA THR A 127 -33.51 -2.27 10.71
C THR A 127 -33.09 -2.07 9.25
N VAL A 128 -32.07 -1.26 9.04
CA VAL A 128 -31.50 -1.00 7.72
C VAL A 128 -30.04 -1.46 7.70
N ASN A 129 -29.69 -2.32 6.76
CA ASN A 129 -28.32 -2.82 6.60
C ASN A 129 -27.53 -1.95 5.64
N LEU A 130 -26.43 -1.38 6.11
CA LEU A 130 -25.49 -0.60 5.29
C LEU A 130 -24.35 -1.50 4.80
N PRO A 131 -24.22 -1.72 3.47
CA PRO A 131 -23.10 -2.47 2.94
C PRO A 131 -21.82 -1.63 3.01
N VAL A 132 -20.84 -2.11 3.76
CA VAL A 132 -19.51 -1.50 3.88
C VAL A 132 -18.48 -2.43 3.28
N ARG A 133 -17.77 -1.97 2.25
CA ARG A 133 -16.64 -2.70 1.65
C ARG A 133 -15.37 -2.43 2.44
N VAL A 134 -14.83 -3.48 3.03
CA VAL A 134 -13.60 -3.41 3.83
C VAL A 134 -12.47 -4.15 3.12
N THR A 135 -11.30 -3.54 3.07
CA THR A 135 -10.08 -4.14 2.51
C THR A 135 -8.94 -3.97 3.50
N ARG A 136 -8.33 -5.07 3.90
CA ARG A 136 -7.07 -5.08 4.65
C ARG A 136 -5.93 -4.82 3.69
N VAL A 137 -5.02 -3.95 4.08
CA VAL A 137 -3.87 -3.51 3.28
C VAL A 137 -2.60 -3.99 3.96
N ASP A 138 -1.62 -4.35 3.14
CA ASP A 138 -0.26 -4.66 3.57
C ASP A 138 -0.16 -5.75 4.65
N GLY A 139 -1.08 -6.72 4.62
CA GLY A 139 -1.04 -7.90 5.48
C GLY A 139 -1.47 -7.64 6.92
N LEU A 140 -2.34 -6.65 7.16
CA LEU A 140 -2.97 -6.46 8.47
C LEU A 140 -3.68 -7.74 8.93
N ALA A 141 -3.17 -8.35 10.00
CA ALA A 141 -3.67 -9.63 10.53
C ALA A 141 -4.49 -9.47 11.81
N SER A 142 -4.52 -8.27 12.42
CA SER A 142 -5.24 -8.01 13.67
C SER A 142 -6.73 -8.33 13.53
N GLU A 143 -7.38 -8.73 14.62
CA GLU A 143 -8.84 -8.76 14.70
C GLU A 143 -9.36 -7.32 14.56
N LEU A 144 -10.41 -7.17 13.79
CA LEU A 144 -11.05 -5.88 13.53
C LEU A 144 -12.55 -6.02 13.63
N GLU A 145 -13.17 -4.98 14.16
CA GLU A 145 -14.62 -4.77 14.12
C GLU A 145 -14.93 -3.45 13.40
N ILE A 146 -16.08 -3.42 12.74
CA ILE A 146 -16.63 -2.19 12.16
C ILE A 146 -17.90 -1.81 12.90
N THR A 147 -18.00 -0.54 13.26
CA THR A 147 -19.16 0.06 13.89
C THR A 147 -19.41 1.47 13.35
N ALA A 148 -20.47 2.12 13.79
CA ALA A 148 -20.74 3.53 13.54
C ALA A 148 -20.78 4.31 14.87
N ILE A 149 -20.30 5.53 14.85
CA ILE A 149 -20.31 6.45 15.98
C ILE A 149 -21.01 7.76 15.60
N GLY A 150 -21.42 8.54 16.60
CA GLY A 150 -22.11 9.81 16.35
C GLY A 150 -23.53 9.65 15.84
N LEU A 151 -24.21 8.54 16.20
CA LEU A 151 -25.56 8.24 15.75
C LEU A 151 -26.59 9.15 16.42
N PRO A 152 -27.72 9.45 15.74
CA PRO A 152 -28.85 10.13 16.37
C PRO A 152 -29.43 9.31 17.53
N ALA A 153 -30.13 9.97 18.45
CA ALA A 153 -30.84 9.32 19.53
C ALA A 153 -31.85 8.30 18.97
N GLY A 154 -31.90 7.11 19.57
CA GLY A 154 -32.78 6.02 19.14
C GLY A 154 -32.28 5.20 17.96
N VAL A 155 -31.06 5.45 17.47
CA VAL A 155 -30.41 4.62 16.45
C VAL A 155 -29.25 3.87 17.09
N GLU A 156 -29.23 2.55 16.93
CA GLU A 156 -28.17 1.67 17.43
C GLU A 156 -27.55 0.88 16.30
N VAL A 157 -26.27 0.55 16.45
CA VAL A 157 -25.52 -0.31 15.53
C VAL A 157 -24.81 -1.39 16.31
N THR A 158 -25.02 -2.64 15.90
CA THR A 158 -24.25 -3.77 16.43
C THR A 158 -22.91 -3.86 15.67
N PRO A 159 -21.76 -3.77 16.37
CA PRO A 159 -20.46 -3.96 15.74
C PRO A 159 -20.38 -5.29 14.98
N GLN A 160 -19.73 -5.26 13.82
CA GLN A 160 -19.59 -6.45 12.98
C GLN A 160 -18.11 -6.81 12.82
N PRO A 161 -17.74 -8.10 12.98
CA PRO A 161 -16.37 -8.54 12.79
C PRO A 161 -15.96 -8.44 11.31
N VAL A 162 -14.73 -8.01 11.08
CA VAL A 162 -14.13 -7.97 9.74
C VAL A 162 -13.38 -9.27 9.50
N PRO A 163 -13.76 -10.08 8.49
CA PRO A 163 -13.09 -11.34 8.22
C PRO A 163 -11.62 -11.16 7.87
N ALA A 164 -10.81 -12.18 8.13
CA ALA A 164 -9.39 -12.17 7.78
C ALA A 164 -9.18 -12.10 6.25
N LYS A 165 -10.05 -12.73 5.47
CA LYS A 165 -10.02 -12.68 4.00
C LYS A 165 -10.76 -11.46 3.49
N THR A 166 -10.05 -10.54 2.85
CA THR A 166 -10.61 -9.32 2.23
C THR A 166 -10.15 -9.21 0.77
N PRO A 167 -10.81 -8.39 -0.10
CA PRO A 167 -11.92 -7.51 0.24
C PRO A 167 -13.20 -8.27 0.61
N ALA A 168 -13.96 -7.75 1.57
CA ALA A 168 -15.23 -8.27 2.02
C ALA A 168 -16.29 -7.16 2.09
N THR A 169 -17.55 -7.49 1.84
CA THR A 169 -18.67 -6.58 2.09
C THR A 169 -19.37 -7.00 3.36
N ILE A 170 -19.40 -6.12 4.35
CA ILE A 170 -19.98 -6.34 5.66
C ILE A 170 -21.30 -5.59 5.70
N GLN A 171 -22.36 -6.25 6.16
CA GLN A 171 -23.66 -5.62 6.39
C GLN A 171 -23.67 -5.05 7.80
N LEU A 172 -23.65 -3.73 7.93
CA LEU A 172 -23.71 -3.04 9.21
C LEU A 172 -25.17 -2.70 9.54
N PRO A 173 -25.81 -3.36 10.53
CA PRO A 173 -27.22 -3.17 10.83
C PRO A 173 -27.43 -1.91 11.67
N PHE A 174 -28.26 -1.00 11.17
CA PHE A 174 -28.77 0.15 11.88
C PHE A 174 -30.19 -0.17 12.39
N VAL A 175 -30.34 -0.26 13.68
CA VAL A 175 -31.62 -0.53 14.34
C VAL A 175 -32.19 0.79 14.85
N VAL A 176 -33.40 1.11 14.42
CA VAL A 176 -34.09 2.33 14.87
C VAL A 176 -35.15 1.95 15.91
N ALA A 177 -35.07 2.58 17.08
CA ALA A 177 -36.05 2.37 18.12
C ALA A 177 -37.47 2.71 17.63
N ASP A 178 -38.46 1.93 18.09
CA ASP A 178 -39.87 2.23 17.83
C ASP A 178 -40.29 3.43 18.73
N THR A 179 -40.52 4.57 18.08
CA THR A 179 -40.95 5.80 18.78
C THR A 179 -42.48 5.87 18.88
N THR A 180 -43.22 4.85 18.43
CA THR A 180 -44.68 4.78 18.51
C THR A 180 -45.18 4.06 19.76
N ALA A 181 -44.28 3.58 20.65
CA ALA A 181 -44.67 3.06 21.95
C ALA A 181 -45.14 4.21 22.85
N PRO A 182 -46.32 4.07 23.51
CA PRO A 182 -46.88 5.13 24.36
C PRO A 182 -46.06 5.41 25.62
#